data_8855cce7426f47a9672526a913724c9b
#
_entry.id   8855cce7426f47a9672526a913724c9b
#
_cell.length_a   1.000
_cell.length_b   1.000
_cell.length_c   1.000
_cell.angle_alpha   90.00
_cell.angle_beta   90.00
_cell.angle_gamma   90.00
#
_symmetry.space_group_name_H-M   'P 1'
#
loop_
_entity.id
_entity.type
_entity.pdbx_description
1 polymer ?
#
loop_
_entity_poly.entity_id
_entity_poly.type
_entity_poly.pdbx_seq_one_letter_code
_entity_poly.pdbx_strand_id
1 'polypeptide(L)'
;MKLIFLHGLGQDVLSWQGVQYALSPMHSKTFDIFSHPSESYQEVKARLMERLQQESEPFILVGLSLGGVLALDLSSQDFPQLKGLVLAGTQYKLTTNPLYRLQILLFRLLPKQVFEKQGANKQHMLQILTELKSLNLTNTAKTCQLPSLVICGSKDWANQASSKKLANLLPKGHYQEIADGGHLLNTQKPNELAQVIKEFVGEFKNEEASLKNSSS
;
A
#
# COMPACT_ATOMS: atom_id res chain seq x y z
N MET A 1 3.88 18.39 1.26
CA MET A 1 3.92 16.92 1.04
C MET A 1 2.51 16.38 1.25
N LYS A 2 1.93 15.76 0.25
CA LYS A 2 0.58 15.17 0.23
C LYS A 2 0.65 13.67 0.43
N LEU A 3 -0.36 13.06 1.03
CA LEU A 3 -0.49 11.61 1.14
C LEU A 3 -1.59 11.10 0.22
N ILE A 4 -1.29 10.09 -0.59
CA ILE A 4 -2.28 9.42 -1.45
C ILE A 4 -2.41 7.99 -0.98
N PHE A 5 -3.63 7.63 -0.54
CA PHE A 5 -3.93 6.32 0.02
C PHE A 5 -4.53 5.39 -1.01
N LEU A 6 -4.05 4.13 -1.01
CA LEU A 6 -4.60 3.01 -1.75
C LEU A 6 -5.08 1.94 -0.77
N HIS A 7 -6.36 1.61 -0.82
CA HIS A 7 -6.97 0.65 0.10
C HIS A 7 -6.67 -0.82 -0.28
N GLY A 8 -6.93 -1.74 0.63
CA GLY A 8 -6.78 -3.18 0.40
C GLY A 8 -7.93 -3.79 -0.41
N LEU A 9 -7.77 -5.05 -0.81
CA LEU A 9 -8.83 -5.84 -1.43
C LEU A 9 -10.01 -6.00 -0.45
N GLY A 10 -11.22 -5.73 -0.92
CA GLY A 10 -12.44 -5.78 -0.09
C GLY A 10 -12.64 -4.57 0.81
N GLN A 11 -11.83 -3.53 0.69
CA GLN A 11 -12.00 -2.23 1.31
C GLN A 11 -12.45 -1.17 0.29
N ASP A 12 -12.79 0.00 0.78
CA ASP A 12 -13.15 1.19 0.01
C ASP A 12 -12.37 2.43 0.50
N VAL A 13 -12.71 3.58 -0.05
CA VAL A 13 -12.07 4.86 0.29
C VAL A 13 -12.26 5.25 1.76
N LEU A 14 -13.33 4.82 2.41
CA LEU A 14 -13.64 5.14 3.81
C LEU A 14 -12.74 4.38 4.78
N SER A 15 -12.13 3.29 4.35
CA SER A 15 -11.24 2.48 5.18
C SER A 15 -10.01 3.26 5.72
N TRP A 16 -9.67 4.38 5.09
CA TRP A 16 -8.58 5.25 5.50
C TRP A 16 -9.02 6.47 6.35
N GLN A 17 -10.34 6.66 6.55
CA GLN A 17 -10.88 7.86 7.22
C GLN A 17 -10.30 8.07 8.61
N GLY A 18 -10.16 7.00 9.42
CA GLY A 18 -9.58 7.09 10.76
C GLY A 18 -8.12 7.57 10.75
N VAL A 19 -7.32 7.04 9.81
CA VAL A 19 -5.92 7.45 9.62
C VAL A 19 -5.85 8.90 9.12
N GLN A 20 -6.68 9.28 8.16
CA GLN A 20 -6.73 10.65 7.65
C GLN A 20 -7.11 11.66 8.73
N TYR A 21 -8.07 11.32 9.59
CA TYR A 21 -8.44 12.14 10.74
C TYR A 21 -7.25 12.33 11.70
N ALA A 22 -6.56 11.26 12.05
CA ALA A 22 -5.39 11.29 12.93
C ALA A 22 -4.19 12.03 12.32
N LEU A 23 -4.10 12.10 10.98
CA LEU A 23 -3.06 12.83 10.24
C LEU A 23 -3.34 14.33 10.07
N SER A 24 -4.58 14.79 10.38
CA SER A 24 -4.91 16.21 10.25
C SER A 24 -3.89 17.10 10.97
N PRO A 25 -3.49 18.25 10.38
CA PRO A 25 -3.95 18.91 9.15
C PRO A 25 -3.17 18.55 7.87
N MET A 26 -2.53 17.37 7.79
CA MET A 26 -1.81 16.96 6.57
C MET A 26 -2.76 16.76 5.40
N HIS A 27 -2.41 17.28 4.23
CA HIS A 27 -3.15 17.05 3.00
C HIS A 27 -3.12 15.57 2.62
N SER A 28 -4.30 14.96 2.52
CA SER A 28 -4.41 13.55 2.15
C SER A 28 -5.67 13.28 1.33
N LYS A 29 -5.58 12.27 0.46
CA LYS A 29 -6.74 11.75 -0.28
C LYS A 29 -6.62 10.25 -0.48
N THR A 30 -7.74 9.57 -0.64
CA THR A 30 -7.79 8.15 -0.99
C THR A 30 -8.26 7.99 -2.43
N PHE A 31 -7.56 7.16 -3.19
CA PHE A 31 -8.02 6.73 -4.51
C PHE A 31 -8.83 5.44 -4.37
N ASP A 32 -10.00 5.43 -4.98
CA ASP A 32 -10.78 4.21 -5.14
C ASP A 32 -10.10 3.33 -6.18
N ILE A 33 -9.58 2.17 -5.73
CA ILE A 33 -8.93 1.20 -6.61
C ILE A 33 -9.94 0.29 -7.32
N PHE A 34 -11.21 0.29 -6.90
CA PHE A 34 -12.28 -0.52 -7.47
C PHE A 34 -13.46 0.31 -7.98
N SER A 35 -13.19 1.52 -8.48
CA SER A 35 -14.23 2.42 -8.99
C SER A 35 -15.02 1.86 -10.18
N HIS A 36 -14.49 0.86 -10.88
CA HIS A 36 -15.18 0.18 -11.96
C HIS A 36 -15.29 -1.33 -11.69
N PRO A 37 -16.48 -1.91 -11.81
CA PRO A 37 -16.67 -3.35 -11.63
C PRO A 37 -15.95 -4.12 -12.74
N SER A 38 -15.31 -5.23 -12.39
CA SER A 38 -14.65 -6.15 -13.31
C SER A 38 -13.34 -5.67 -13.97
N GLU A 39 -12.72 -4.58 -13.49
CA GLU A 39 -11.38 -4.21 -13.94
C GLU A 39 -10.35 -5.30 -13.58
N SER A 40 -9.47 -5.63 -14.52
CA SER A 40 -8.26 -6.42 -14.26
C SER A 40 -7.26 -5.62 -13.42
N TYR A 41 -6.28 -6.31 -12.82
CA TYR A 41 -5.18 -5.65 -12.11
C TYR A 41 -4.45 -4.62 -12.99
N GLN A 42 -4.24 -4.94 -14.27
CA GLN A 42 -3.55 -4.05 -15.21
C GLN A 42 -4.37 -2.80 -15.54
N GLU A 43 -5.69 -2.93 -15.68
CA GLU A 43 -6.59 -1.78 -15.90
C GLU A 43 -6.64 -0.88 -14.68
N VAL A 44 -6.75 -1.44 -13.47
CA VAL A 44 -6.65 -0.68 -12.21
C VAL A 44 -5.31 0.07 -12.14
N LYS A 45 -4.20 -0.61 -12.45
CA LYS A 45 -2.86 -0.02 -12.46
C LYS A 45 -2.77 1.14 -13.47
N ALA A 46 -3.25 0.94 -14.70
CA ALA A 46 -3.23 1.96 -15.75
C ALA A 46 -4.03 3.22 -15.35
N ARG A 47 -5.23 3.03 -14.83
CA ARG A 47 -6.08 4.12 -14.34
C ARG A 47 -5.45 4.87 -13.16
N LEU A 48 -4.83 4.17 -12.22
CA LEU A 48 -4.10 4.81 -11.13
C LEU A 48 -2.88 5.58 -11.63
N MET A 49 -2.18 5.05 -12.63
CA MET A 49 -1.04 5.72 -13.27
C MET A 49 -1.47 7.07 -13.88
N GLU A 50 -2.55 7.10 -14.66
CA GLU A 50 -3.10 8.33 -15.23
C GLU A 50 -3.47 9.36 -14.15
N ARG A 51 -4.10 8.91 -13.07
CA ARG A 51 -4.47 9.79 -11.95
C ARG A 51 -3.25 10.34 -11.20
N LEU A 52 -2.20 9.54 -11.02
CA LEU A 52 -0.96 9.97 -10.34
C LEU A 52 -0.13 10.92 -11.21
N GLN A 53 -0.16 10.78 -12.53
CA GLN A 53 0.49 11.71 -13.47
C GLN A 53 -0.11 13.13 -13.41
N GLN A 54 -1.37 13.25 -13.01
CA GLN A 54 -2.05 14.53 -12.86
C GLN A 54 -1.72 15.25 -11.53
N GLU A 55 -0.98 14.59 -10.62
CA GLU A 55 -0.60 15.21 -9.36
C GLU A 55 0.52 16.25 -9.58
N SER A 56 0.24 17.48 -9.23
CA SER A 56 1.19 18.61 -9.36
C SER A 56 2.01 18.85 -8.10
N GLU A 57 1.54 18.38 -6.94
CA GLU A 57 2.23 18.52 -5.66
C GLU A 57 3.05 17.26 -5.32
N PRO A 58 4.21 17.42 -4.65
CA PRO A 58 4.96 16.27 -4.13
C PRO A 58 4.11 15.41 -3.21
N PHE A 59 4.13 14.08 -3.43
CA PHE A 59 3.31 13.15 -2.65
C PHE A 59 4.07 11.89 -2.22
N ILE A 60 3.56 11.25 -1.17
CA ILE A 60 3.91 9.91 -0.74
C ILE A 60 2.73 8.99 -1.04
N LEU A 61 3.00 7.84 -1.63
CA LEU A 61 1.99 6.83 -1.92
C LEU A 61 1.93 5.82 -0.76
N VAL A 62 0.77 5.71 -0.15
CA VAL A 62 0.51 4.88 1.02
C VAL A 62 -0.44 3.76 0.66
N GLY A 63 -0.03 2.51 0.75
CA GLY A 63 -0.87 1.37 0.39
C GLY A 63 -0.96 0.30 1.47
N LEU A 64 -2.15 -0.25 1.65
CA LEU A 64 -2.39 -1.44 2.47
C LEU A 64 -2.61 -2.66 1.58
N SER A 65 -1.89 -3.78 1.87
CA SER A 65 -2.11 -5.06 1.18
C SER A 65 -2.05 -4.92 -0.34
N LEU A 66 -3.15 -5.12 -1.09
CA LEU A 66 -3.25 -4.88 -2.53
C LEU A 66 -2.86 -3.44 -2.91
N GLY A 67 -3.30 -2.45 -2.13
CA GLY A 67 -2.91 -1.06 -2.33
C GLY A 67 -1.39 -0.86 -2.22
N GLY A 68 -0.74 -1.60 -1.33
CA GLY A 68 0.73 -1.61 -1.20
C GLY A 68 1.42 -2.31 -2.38
N VAL A 69 0.84 -3.39 -2.90
CA VAL A 69 1.32 -4.06 -4.12
C VAL A 69 1.27 -3.10 -5.31
N LEU A 70 0.14 -2.40 -5.48
CA LEU A 70 -0.04 -1.38 -6.53
C LEU A 70 0.95 -0.21 -6.35
N ALA A 71 1.14 0.27 -5.11
CA ALA A 71 2.09 1.35 -4.82
C ALA A 71 3.53 0.97 -5.20
N LEU A 72 3.95 -0.25 -4.85
CA LEU A 72 5.27 -0.75 -5.21
C LEU A 72 5.41 -0.97 -6.72
N ASP A 73 4.39 -1.52 -7.40
CA ASP A 73 4.44 -1.74 -8.84
C ASP A 73 4.45 -0.42 -9.62
N LEU A 74 3.67 0.57 -9.18
CA LEU A 74 3.64 1.91 -9.76
C LEU A 74 4.94 2.68 -9.53
N SER A 75 5.72 2.38 -8.49
CA SER A 75 6.99 3.06 -8.22
C SER A 75 8.07 2.82 -9.28
N SER A 76 7.87 1.85 -10.18
CA SER A 76 8.73 1.62 -11.35
C SER A 76 8.46 2.58 -12.51
N GLN A 77 7.41 3.39 -12.41
CA GLN A 77 7.06 4.40 -13.42
C GLN A 77 7.67 5.75 -13.05
N ASP A 78 7.80 6.61 -14.04
CA ASP A 78 8.32 7.96 -13.81
C ASP A 78 7.19 8.88 -13.32
N PHE A 79 7.23 9.17 -12.02
CA PHE A 79 6.38 10.17 -11.38
C PHE A 79 7.27 11.20 -10.67
N PRO A 80 7.56 12.35 -11.28
CA PRO A 80 8.45 13.37 -10.69
C PRO A 80 8.00 13.84 -9.29
N GLN A 81 6.71 13.78 -9.00
CA GLN A 81 6.13 14.19 -7.73
C GLN A 81 6.08 13.08 -6.67
N LEU A 82 6.32 11.81 -7.02
CA LEU A 82 6.38 10.70 -6.06
C LEU A 82 7.70 10.77 -5.28
N LYS A 83 7.62 10.98 -3.97
CA LYS A 83 8.79 11.20 -3.09
C LYS A 83 9.07 10.02 -2.16
N GLY A 84 8.10 9.16 -1.89
CA GLY A 84 8.30 8.03 -1.01
C GLY A 84 7.12 7.05 -1.03
N LEU A 85 7.32 5.90 -0.39
CA LEU A 85 6.33 4.83 -0.28
C LEU A 85 6.09 4.47 1.18
N VAL A 86 4.82 4.18 1.51
CA VAL A 86 4.44 3.50 2.75
C VAL A 86 3.67 2.23 2.38
N LEU A 87 4.22 1.08 2.75
CA LEU A 87 3.76 -0.24 2.31
C LEU A 87 3.33 -1.07 3.53
N ALA A 88 2.03 -1.06 3.85
CA ALA A 88 1.49 -1.76 5.01
C ALA A 88 0.96 -3.16 4.64
N GLY A 89 1.40 -4.21 5.33
CA GLY A 89 0.99 -5.60 5.11
C GLY A 89 1.19 -6.07 3.67
N THR A 90 2.24 -5.58 3.00
CA THR A 90 2.45 -5.73 1.56
C THR A 90 3.28 -6.96 1.24
N GLN A 91 2.82 -7.74 0.28
CA GLN A 91 3.58 -8.82 -0.33
C GLN A 91 4.13 -8.38 -1.70
N TYR A 92 5.39 -8.68 -1.98
CA TYR A 92 6.06 -8.32 -3.25
C TYR A 92 6.25 -9.51 -4.19
N LYS A 93 6.08 -10.73 -3.69
CA LYS A 93 6.22 -11.97 -4.46
C LYS A 93 5.11 -12.94 -4.06
N LEU A 94 4.09 -13.04 -4.89
CA LEU A 94 2.91 -13.85 -4.65
C LEU A 94 3.01 -15.25 -5.29
N THR A 95 3.92 -15.40 -6.27
CA THR A 95 4.11 -16.63 -7.07
C THR A 95 4.41 -17.89 -6.25
N THR A 96 5.15 -17.75 -5.15
CA THR A 96 5.62 -18.88 -4.33
C THR A 96 5.02 -18.92 -2.94
N ASN A 97 4.05 -18.04 -2.62
CA ASN A 97 3.47 -17.99 -1.29
C ASN A 97 2.34 -19.03 -1.13
N PRO A 98 2.54 -20.11 -0.34
CA PRO A 98 1.51 -21.13 -0.15
C PRO A 98 0.28 -20.59 0.60
N LEU A 99 0.47 -19.64 1.53
CA LEU A 99 -0.65 -19.00 2.25
C LEU A 99 -1.53 -18.19 1.31
N TYR A 100 -0.96 -17.52 0.32
CA TYR A 100 -1.72 -16.82 -0.71
C TYR A 100 -2.58 -17.77 -1.56
N ARG A 101 -2.02 -18.92 -1.92
CA ARG A 101 -2.77 -19.96 -2.65
C ARG A 101 -3.91 -20.51 -1.81
N LEU A 102 -3.68 -20.73 -0.52
CA LEU A 102 -4.71 -21.16 0.42
C LEU A 102 -5.81 -20.09 0.57
N GLN A 103 -5.44 -18.81 0.66
CA GLN A 103 -6.40 -17.70 0.72
C GLN A 103 -7.32 -17.68 -0.51
N ILE A 104 -6.78 -17.83 -1.72
CA ILE A 104 -7.59 -17.93 -2.94
C ILE A 104 -8.56 -19.12 -2.86
N LEU A 105 -8.08 -20.27 -2.41
CA LEU A 105 -8.93 -21.46 -2.26
C LEU A 105 -10.06 -21.22 -1.26
N LEU A 106 -9.76 -20.64 -0.10
CA LEU A 106 -10.77 -20.28 0.91
C LEU A 106 -11.80 -19.30 0.35
N PHE A 107 -11.36 -18.26 -0.37
CA PHE A 107 -12.27 -17.29 -0.99
C PHE A 107 -13.18 -17.93 -2.04
N ARG A 108 -12.70 -18.93 -2.78
CA ARG A 108 -13.55 -19.71 -3.71
C ARG A 108 -14.67 -20.46 -3.00
N LEU A 109 -14.38 -21.00 -1.81
CA LEU A 109 -15.34 -21.80 -1.02
C LEU A 109 -16.35 -20.94 -0.27
N LEU A 110 -16.01 -19.68 0.08
CA LEU A 110 -16.93 -18.80 0.80
C LEU A 110 -18.15 -18.44 -0.05
N PRO A 111 -19.37 -18.41 0.53
CA PRO A 111 -20.56 -17.93 -0.15
C PRO A 111 -20.42 -16.48 -0.63
N LYS A 112 -21.07 -16.15 -1.77
CA LYS A 112 -20.99 -14.78 -2.32
C LYS A 112 -21.55 -13.71 -1.36
N GLN A 113 -22.53 -14.07 -0.55
CA GLN A 113 -23.16 -13.18 0.45
C GLN A 113 -22.14 -12.63 1.47
N VAL A 114 -21.04 -13.33 1.73
CA VAL A 114 -19.97 -12.86 2.62
C VAL A 114 -19.28 -11.62 2.03
N PHE A 115 -19.09 -11.60 0.72
CA PHE A 115 -18.46 -10.50 -0.01
C PHE A 115 -19.46 -9.35 -0.24
N GLU A 116 -20.69 -9.68 -0.62
CA GLU A 116 -21.76 -8.70 -0.87
C GLU A 116 -22.08 -7.85 0.36
N LYS A 117 -22.03 -8.43 1.57
CA LYS A 117 -22.18 -7.70 2.84
C LYS A 117 -21.10 -6.62 3.06
N GLN A 118 -19.97 -6.76 2.40
CA GLN A 118 -18.86 -5.80 2.45
C GLN A 118 -18.81 -4.92 1.19
N GLY A 119 -19.87 -4.93 0.36
CA GLY A 119 -19.92 -4.16 -0.89
C GLY A 119 -18.98 -4.70 -1.99
N ALA A 120 -18.43 -5.91 -1.83
CA ALA A 120 -17.46 -6.47 -2.75
C ALA A 120 -18.08 -7.53 -3.71
N ASN A 121 -17.61 -7.54 -4.96
CA ASN A 121 -17.96 -8.57 -5.92
C ASN A 121 -16.98 -9.76 -5.82
N LYS A 122 -17.49 -10.93 -5.41
CA LYS A 122 -16.68 -12.14 -5.25
C LYS A 122 -15.90 -12.52 -6.52
N GLN A 123 -16.54 -12.45 -7.69
CA GLN A 123 -15.90 -12.83 -8.96
C GLN A 123 -14.74 -11.89 -9.30
N HIS A 124 -14.97 -10.60 -9.17
CA HIS A 124 -13.93 -9.58 -9.37
C HIS A 124 -12.75 -9.76 -8.40
N MET A 125 -13.02 -9.98 -7.11
CA MET A 125 -11.96 -10.25 -6.13
C MET A 125 -11.14 -11.49 -6.48
N LEU A 126 -11.78 -12.58 -6.91
CA LEU A 126 -11.10 -13.81 -7.33
C LEU A 126 -10.30 -13.61 -8.62
N GLN A 127 -10.79 -12.79 -9.54
CA GLN A 127 -10.06 -12.41 -10.75
C GLN A 127 -8.77 -11.69 -10.39
N ILE A 128 -8.83 -10.60 -9.63
CA ILE A 128 -7.65 -9.85 -9.17
C ILE A 128 -6.66 -10.76 -8.44
N LEU A 129 -7.13 -11.58 -7.49
CA LEU A 129 -6.27 -12.52 -6.77
C LEU A 129 -5.60 -13.54 -7.70
N THR A 130 -6.28 -13.98 -8.76
CA THR A 130 -5.75 -14.93 -9.73
C THR A 130 -4.67 -14.28 -10.61
N GLU A 131 -4.88 -13.06 -11.05
CA GLU A 131 -3.91 -12.26 -11.81
C GLU A 131 -2.65 -11.98 -10.98
N LEU A 132 -2.82 -11.60 -9.72
CA LEU A 132 -1.73 -11.36 -8.78
C LEU A 132 -0.88 -12.59 -8.48
N LYS A 133 -1.42 -13.81 -8.67
CA LYS A 133 -0.68 -15.06 -8.41
C LYS A 133 0.63 -15.18 -9.18
N SER A 134 0.72 -14.56 -10.36
CA SER A 134 1.93 -14.54 -11.19
C SER A 134 2.86 -13.35 -10.89
N LEU A 135 2.42 -12.41 -10.04
CA LEU A 135 3.15 -11.16 -9.80
C LEU A 135 4.41 -11.39 -8.96
N ASN A 136 5.51 -10.83 -9.44
CA ASN A 136 6.79 -10.84 -8.76
C ASN A 136 7.49 -9.47 -8.89
N LEU A 137 7.41 -8.67 -7.85
CA LEU A 137 7.98 -7.32 -7.78
C LEU A 137 9.38 -7.29 -7.14
N THR A 138 10.08 -8.42 -7.09
CA THR A 138 11.42 -8.49 -6.48
C THR A 138 12.39 -7.52 -7.15
N ASN A 139 12.36 -7.42 -8.49
CA ASN A 139 13.24 -6.52 -9.22
C ASN A 139 12.87 -5.06 -8.99
N THR A 140 11.57 -4.74 -9.04
CA THR A 140 11.04 -3.41 -8.72
C THR A 140 11.50 -2.96 -7.33
N ALA A 141 11.37 -3.82 -6.31
CA ALA A 141 11.82 -3.51 -4.96
C ALA A 141 13.33 -3.23 -4.90
N LYS A 142 14.16 -4.05 -5.58
CA LYS A 142 15.63 -3.89 -5.59
C LYS A 142 16.10 -2.61 -6.29
N THR A 143 15.36 -2.13 -7.27
CA THR A 143 15.76 -0.95 -8.07
C THR A 143 15.08 0.34 -7.60
N CYS A 144 14.09 0.27 -6.71
CA CYS A 144 13.37 1.43 -6.18
C CYS A 144 14.28 2.32 -5.34
N GLN A 145 14.54 3.54 -5.79
CA GLN A 145 15.38 4.51 -5.09
C GLN A 145 14.59 5.43 -4.14
N LEU A 146 13.28 5.26 -4.07
CA LEU A 146 12.43 6.06 -3.18
C LEU A 146 12.63 5.63 -1.72
N PRO A 147 12.73 6.58 -0.77
CA PRO A 147 12.58 6.29 0.65
C PRO A 147 11.28 5.50 0.86
N SER A 148 11.35 4.39 1.57
CA SER A 148 10.23 3.46 1.67
C SER A 148 10.09 2.94 3.09
N LEU A 149 8.89 3.09 3.65
CA LEU A 149 8.52 2.56 4.96
C LEU A 149 7.65 1.33 4.78
N VAL A 150 8.11 0.19 5.26
CA VAL A 150 7.36 -1.07 5.23
C VAL A 150 6.81 -1.33 6.62
N ILE A 151 5.49 -1.43 6.75
CA ILE A 151 4.79 -1.58 8.02
C ILE A 151 4.08 -2.94 8.08
N CYS A 152 4.14 -3.60 9.23
CA CYS A 152 3.37 -4.81 9.48
C CYS A 152 2.84 -4.82 10.92
N GLY A 153 1.64 -5.36 11.12
CA GLY A 153 1.14 -5.61 12.45
C GLY A 153 1.78 -6.83 13.09
N SER A 154 2.03 -6.79 14.41
CA SER A 154 2.65 -7.90 15.14
C SER A 154 1.80 -9.19 15.13
N LYS A 155 0.50 -9.09 14.84
CA LYS A 155 -0.44 -10.21 14.69
C LYS A 155 -0.72 -10.59 13.23
N ASP A 156 -0.10 -9.91 12.26
CA ASP A 156 -0.21 -10.26 10.83
C ASP A 156 0.87 -11.28 10.44
N TRP A 157 0.82 -12.46 11.02
CA TRP A 157 1.83 -13.51 10.87
C TRP A 157 2.05 -13.94 9.41
N ALA A 158 0.99 -13.84 8.59
CA ALA A 158 1.06 -14.21 7.17
C ALA A 158 1.97 -13.26 6.36
N ASN A 159 2.10 -12.00 6.78
CA ASN A 159 2.81 -10.96 6.03
C ASN A 159 4.12 -10.51 6.69
N GLN A 160 4.35 -10.80 7.98
CA GLN A 160 5.55 -10.34 8.70
C GLN A 160 6.86 -10.71 7.99
N ALA A 161 7.04 -11.99 7.64
CA ALA A 161 8.27 -12.44 6.99
C ALA A 161 8.46 -11.80 5.61
N SER A 162 7.37 -11.60 4.86
CA SER A 162 7.39 -10.91 3.57
C SER A 162 7.72 -9.43 3.71
N SER A 163 7.12 -8.75 4.70
CA SER A 163 7.35 -7.33 4.96
C SER A 163 8.80 -7.06 5.38
N LYS A 164 9.37 -7.85 6.29
CA LYS A 164 10.80 -7.74 6.68
C LYS A 164 11.73 -7.95 5.47
N LYS A 165 11.45 -8.96 4.64
CA LYS A 165 12.22 -9.21 3.41
C LYS A 165 12.07 -8.06 2.40
N LEU A 166 10.87 -7.52 2.25
CA LEU A 166 10.62 -6.37 1.36
C LEU A 166 11.43 -5.15 1.79
N ALA A 167 11.42 -4.80 3.08
CA ALA A 167 12.21 -3.69 3.60
C ALA A 167 13.71 -3.86 3.32
N ASN A 168 14.25 -5.08 3.47
CA ASN A 168 15.65 -5.38 3.18
C ASN A 168 15.99 -5.40 1.67
N LEU A 169 15.01 -5.58 0.79
CA LEU A 169 15.20 -5.51 -0.66
C LEU A 169 15.24 -4.08 -1.18
N LEU A 170 14.49 -3.18 -0.54
CA LEU A 170 14.42 -1.76 -0.91
C LEU A 170 15.72 -1.05 -0.47
N PRO A 171 16.48 -0.41 -1.37
CA PRO A 171 17.74 0.27 -1.04
C PRO A 171 17.63 1.32 0.07
N LYS A 172 16.47 1.98 0.17
CA LYS A 172 16.12 2.96 1.20
C LYS A 172 14.89 2.50 1.98
N GLY A 173 14.84 1.20 2.31
CA GLY A 173 13.72 0.58 2.99
C GLY A 173 13.92 0.56 4.51
N HIS A 174 12.89 0.97 5.26
CA HIS A 174 12.79 0.84 6.71
C HIS A 174 11.63 -0.06 7.08
N TYR A 175 11.82 -0.92 8.09
CA TYR A 175 10.76 -1.78 8.63
C TYR A 175 10.27 -1.25 9.96
N GLN A 176 8.95 -1.15 10.11
CA GLN A 176 8.30 -0.80 11.36
C GLN A 176 7.20 -1.79 11.69
N GLU A 177 7.18 -2.29 12.93
CA GLU A 177 6.12 -3.15 13.46
C GLU A 177 5.15 -2.34 14.32
N ILE A 178 3.83 -2.56 14.14
CA ILE A 178 2.80 -2.00 15.01
C ILE A 178 2.33 -3.09 15.97
N ALA A 179 2.56 -2.85 17.25
CA ALA A 179 2.19 -3.78 18.32
C ALA A 179 0.67 -4.04 18.34
N ASP A 180 0.30 -5.30 18.56
CA ASP A 180 -1.09 -5.77 18.60
C ASP A 180 -1.92 -5.50 17.33
N GLY A 181 -1.29 -5.03 16.24
CA GLY A 181 -1.93 -4.82 14.95
C GLY A 181 -2.08 -6.13 14.18
N GLY A 182 -3.23 -6.32 13.53
CA GLY A 182 -3.46 -7.36 12.54
C GLY A 182 -3.16 -6.86 11.12
N HIS A 183 -3.80 -7.50 10.12
CA HIS A 183 -3.59 -7.15 8.71
C HIS A 183 -4.20 -5.79 8.32
N LEU A 184 -5.38 -5.48 8.86
CA LEU A 184 -6.13 -4.26 8.51
C LEU A 184 -5.73 -3.09 9.41
N LEU A 185 -4.46 -2.69 9.37
CA LEU A 185 -3.90 -1.66 10.25
C LEU A 185 -4.63 -0.32 10.13
N ASN A 186 -5.09 0.05 8.95
CA ASN A 186 -5.80 1.30 8.70
C ASN A 186 -7.13 1.43 9.48
N THR A 187 -7.76 0.32 9.82
CA THR A 187 -9.01 0.29 10.60
C THR A 187 -8.82 -0.18 12.03
N GLN A 188 -7.84 -1.07 12.29
CA GLN A 188 -7.60 -1.64 13.63
C GLN A 188 -6.73 -0.75 14.51
N LYS A 189 -5.78 -0.04 13.91
CA LYS A 189 -4.75 0.77 14.57
C LYS A 189 -4.53 2.12 13.86
N PRO A 190 -5.60 2.91 13.60
CA PRO A 190 -5.48 4.11 12.77
C PRO A 190 -4.57 5.18 13.37
N ASN A 191 -4.57 5.35 14.69
CA ASN A 191 -3.75 6.36 15.35
C ASN A 191 -2.27 5.98 15.34
N GLU A 192 -1.95 4.74 15.67
CA GLU A 192 -0.59 4.22 15.67
C GLU A 192 -0.02 4.22 14.24
N LEU A 193 -0.82 3.83 13.24
CA LEU A 193 -0.42 3.89 11.84
C LEU A 193 -0.19 5.35 11.39
N ALA A 194 -1.06 6.28 11.78
CA ALA A 194 -0.90 7.69 11.49
C ALA A 194 0.37 8.27 12.13
N GLN A 195 0.69 7.88 13.37
CA GLN A 195 1.90 8.33 14.05
C GLN A 195 3.16 7.89 13.30
N VAL A 196 3.25 6.62 12.93
CA VAL A 196 4.37 6.07 12.17
C VAL A 196 4.50 6.76 10.79
N ILE A 197 3.39 7.05 10.10
CA ILE A 197 3.39 7.81 8.85
C ILE A 197 3.88 9.25 9.07
N LYS A 198 3.46 9.93 10.15
CA LYS A 198 3.91 11.29 10.47
C LYS A 198 5.41 11.36 10.70
N GLU A 199 5.97 10.41 11.43
CA GLU A 199 7.41 10.31 11.68
C GLU A 199 8.18 10.17 10.37
N PHE A 200 7.77 9.25 9.52
CA PHE A 200 8.38 9.05 8.21
C PHE A 200 8.30 10.32 7.33
N VAL A 201 7.16 11.01 7.28
CA VAL A 201 7.00 12.26 6.53
C VAL A 201 7.88 13.38 7.12
N GLY A 202 8.09 13.37 8.43
CA GLY A 202 8.95 14.33 9.13
C GLY A 202 10.41 14.27 8.66
N GLU A 203 10.91 13.08 8.32
CA GLU A 203 12.27 12.89 7.83
C GLU A 203 12.53 13.66 6.53
N PHE A 204 11.57 13.70 5.59
CA PHE A 204 11.70 14.48 4.34
C PHE A 204 11.83 15.97 4.58
N LYS A 205 11.14 16.52 5.58
CA LYS A 205 11.23 17.95 5.90
C LYS A 205 12.61 18.32 6.47
N ASN A 206 13.18 17.41 7.24
CA ASN A 206 14.51 17.60 7.83
C ASN A 206 15.61 17.53 6.77
N GLU A 207 15.51 16.60 5.80
CA GLU A 207 16.43 16.51 4.67
C GLU A 207 16.36 17.75 3.77
N GLU A 208 15.16 18.23 3.42
CA GLU A 208 14.99 19.47 2.64
C GLU A 208 15.54 20.71 3.36
N ALA A 209 15.39 20.78 4.68
CA ALA A 209 15.92 21.87 5.49
C ALA A 209 17.46 21.83 5.55
N SER A 210 18.06 20.64 5.69
CA SER A 210 19.51 20.46 5.73
C SER A 210 20.18 20.82 4.40
N LEU A 211 19.55 20.45 3.27
CA LEU A 211 20.05 20.79 1.93
C LEU A 211 20.04 22.30 1.66
N LYS A 212 19.02 23.02 2.12
CA LYS A 212 18.94 24.49 1.98
C LYS A 212 20.01 25.20 2.80
N ASN A 213 20.33 24.70 3.99
CA ASN A 213 21.35 25.28 4.87
C ASN A 213 22.79 24.98 4.39
N SER A 214 23.00 23.93 3.62
CA SER A 214 24.30 23.58 3.04
C SER A 214 24.61 24.32 1.71
N SER A 215 23.60 25.00 1.14
CA SER A 215 23.69 25.74 -0.13
C SER A 215 23.78 27.28 0.07
N SER A 216 23.80 27.73 1.33
CA SER A 216 23.95 29.13 1.76
C SER A 216 25.32 29.34 2.36
#